data_1d2a78e17e0b8bcef023471d15061539
#
_entry.id   1d2a78e17e0b8bcef023471d15061539
#
_cell.length_a   1.000
_cell.length_b   1.000
_cell.length_c   1.000
_cell.angle_alpha   90.00
_cell.angle_beta   90.00
_cell.angle_gamma   90.00
#
_symmetry.space_group_name_H-M   'P 1'
#
loop_
_entity.id
_entity.type
_entity.pdbx_description
1 polymer ?
#
loop_
_entity_poly.entity_id
_entity_poly.type
_entity_poly.pdbx_seq_one_letter_code
_entity_poly.pdbx_strand_id
1 'polypeptide(L)'
;YNDTSAIFIADRGYENYNIFAHVEHKGMYYLIRVKDITSNGITSKLTMLPESGEFDEWVNVTLTKKQTNEVKANPKKYRVIDKKTPFDYLDLHFNNFYEMKMRVIRFPIPQGSYECIITNLPQDKFNSDEIKRLYAKRWGIETSFRELKYALGLTRFHSKKPEYIMQEIWSRMTLYNFCEIIATNVVINEKKGCKHTYQLNYTRAIRICCYFLSIKKEKAPPDVESVSYTHLRAHETRHD
;
A
#
# COMPACT_ATOMS: atom_id res chain seq x y z
N TYR A 1 15.31 0.41 -6.14
CA TYR A 1 14.74 -0.94 -6.03
C TYR A 1 14.44 -1.42 -7.44
N ASN A 2 15.17 -2.41 -7.93
CA ASN A 2 14.96 -3.03 -9.25
C ASN A 2 14.38 -4.45 -9.10
N ASP A 3 13.55 -4.69 -8.09
CA ASP A 3 12.90 -5.97 -7.92
C ASP A 3 11.63 -6.00 -8.75
N THR A 4 11.69 -6.68 -9.90
CA THR A 4 10.59 -6.84 -10.85
C THR A 4 9.44 -7.69 -10.28
N SER A 5 9.60 -8.31 -9.11
CA SER A 5 8.55 -9.05 -8.40
C SER A 5 7.78 -8.19 -7.40
N ALA A 6 8.17 -6.92 -7.20
CA ALA A 6 7.53 -6.06 -6.22
C ALA A 6 6.17 -5.53 -6.69
N ILE A 7 5.21 -5.48 -5.75
CA ILE A 7 3.88 -4.89 -5.97
C ILE A 7 3.82 -3.58 -5.18
N PHE A 8 3.62 -2.47 -5.87
CA PHE A 8 3.39 -1.16 -5.27
C PHE A 8 1.92 -1.02 -4.86
N ILE A 9 1.64 -1.09 -3.55
CA ILE A 9 0.27 -0.96 -3.02
C ILE A 9 0.10 0.45 -2.47
N ALA A 10 -0.90 1.19 -2.97
CA ALA A 10 -1.09 2.57 -2.56
C ALA A 10 -2.56 2.98 -2.43
N ASP A 11 -2.78 4.06 -1.68
CA ASP A 11 -4.10 4.66 -1.47
C ASP A 11 -4.48 5.60 -2.61
N ARG A 12 -5.70 6.10 -2.54
CA ARG A 12 -6.35 7.04 -3.48
C ARG A 12 -5.53 8.31 -3.78
N GLY A 13 -4.67 8.75 -2.86
CA GLY A 13 -3.76 9.86 -3.10
C GLY A 13 -2.77 9.64 -4.26
N TYR A 14 -2.57 8.39 -4.67
CA TYR A 14 -1.69 7.98 -5.76
C TYR A 14 -2.44 7.69 -7.07
N GLU A 15 -3.72 8.06 -7.17
CA GLU A 15 -4.55 7.94 -8.37
C GLU A 15 -4.04 8.89 -9.47
N ASN A 16 -3.02 8.45 -10.22
CA ASN A 16 -2.38 9.25 -11.26
C ASN A 16 -1.77 8.36 -12.34
N TYR A 17 -2.07 8.64 -13.60
CA TYR A 17 -1.52 7.93 -14.76
C TYR A 17 0.01 7.95 -14.81
N ASN A 18 0.65 9.05 -14.41
CA ASN A 18 2.10 9.15 -14.38
C ASN A 18 2.73 8.14 -13.43
N ILE A 19 2.12 7.95 -12.26
CA ILE A 19 2.57 6.95 -11.29
C ILE A 19 2.43 5.54 -11.85
N PHE A 20 1.32 5.22 -12.50
CA PHE A 20 1.10 3.91 -13.12
C PHE A 20 2.18 3.64 -14.17
N ALA A 21 2.42 4.60 -15.06
CA ALA A 21 3.45 4.49 -16.09
C ALA A 21 4.85 4.32 -15.49
N HIS A 22 5.23 5.08 -14.47
CA HIS A 22 6.52 4.94 -13.80
C HIS A 22 6.72 3.55 -13.17
N VAL A 23 5.69 2.99 -12.57
CA VAL A 23 5.76 1.64 -11.97
C VAL A 23 5.93 0.58 -13.07
N GLU A 24 5.17 0.70 -14.16
CA GLU A 24 5.28 -0.20 -15.33
C GLU A 24 6.65 -0.14 -15.99
N HIS A 25 7.20 1.06 -16.19
CA HIS A 25 8.53 1.23 -16.78
C HIS A 25 9.66 0.66 -15.90
N LYS A 26 9.43 0.52 -14.59
CA LYS A 26 10.34 -0.18 -13.69
C LYS A 26 10.15 -1.70 -13.69
N GLY A 27 9.26 -2.23 -14.51
CA GLY A 27 8.93 -3.66 -14.55
C GLY A 27 8.22 -4.16 -13.28
N MET A 28 7.62 -3.27 -12.49
CA MET A 28 6.93 -3.59 -11.24
C MET A 28 5.42 -3.67 -11.45
N TYR A 29 4.76 -4.27 -10.48
CA TYR A 29 3.29 -4.27 -10.41
C TYR A 29 2.79 -3.15 -9.50
N TYR A 30 1.58 -2.67 -9.78
CA TYR A 30 0.88 -1.75 -8.88
C TYR A 30 -0.52 -2.24 -8.53
N LEU A 31 -1.01 -1.79 -7.39
CA LEU A 31 -2.35 -2.02 -6.89
C LEU A 31 -2.78 -0.77 -6.14
N ILE A 32 -3.56 0.07 -6.80
CA ILE A 32 -3.86 1.42 -6.33
C ILE A 32 -5.36 1.59 -6.23
N ARG A 33 -5.83 1.97 -5.03
CA ARG A 33 -7.22 2.36 -4.83
C ARG A 33 -7.48 3.67 -5.56
N VAL A 34 -8.62 3.75 -6.24
CA VAL A 34 -9.04 4.94 -6.99
C VAL A 34 -10.46 5.32 -6.60
N LYS A 35 -10.89 6.49 -7.04
CA LYS A 35 -12.28 6.93 -6.88
C LYS A 35 -13.22 6.02 -7.66
N ASP A 36 -14.41 5.81 -7.10
CA ASP A 36 -15.46 5.04 -7.77
C ASP A 36 -15.90 5.67 -9.09
N ILE A 37 -16.46 4.87 -9.99
CA ILE A 37 -16.97 5.32 -11.30
C ILE A 37 -17.98 6.46 -11.19
N THR A 38 -18.72 6.53 -10.09
CA THR A 38 -19.68 7.62 -9.78
C THR A 38 -19.03 8.90 -9.27
N SER A 39 -17.73 8.85 -8.97
CA SER A 39 -16.97 9.99 -8.43
C SER A 39 -16.05 10.59 -9.48
N ASN A 40 -15.73 11.88 -9.38
CA ASN A 40 -14.80 12.53 -10.33
C ASN A 40 -13.35 12.02 -10.13
N GLY A 41 -12.97 10.97 -10.85
CA GLY A 41 -11.66 10.32 -10.82
C GLY A 41 -11.23 9.80 -12.19
N ILE A 42 -10.25 8.92 -12.21
CA ILE A 42 -9.80 8.25 -13.44
C ILE A 42 -10.91 7.35 -14.00
N THR A 43 -11.51 6.53 -13.15
CA THR A 43 -12.52 5.53 -13.54
C THR A 43 -13.78 6.13 -14.15
N SER A 44 -14.28 7.24 -13.62
CA SER A 44 -15.48 7.92 -14.14
C SER A 44 -15.33 8.47 -15.56
N LYS A 45 -14.10 8.51 -16.05
CA LYS A 45 -13.77 9.02 -17.38
C LYS A 45 -13.41 7.92 -18.38
N LEU A 46 -13.50 6.65 -17.94
CA LEU A 46 -13.27 5.46 -18.77
C LEU A 46 -14.62 4.93 -19.25
N THR A 47 -15.10 5.48 -20.37
CA THR A 47 -16.44 5.21 -20.94
C THR A 47 -16.67 3.77 -21.42
N MET A 48 -15.63 2.92 -21.40
CA MET A 48 -15.71 1.51 -21.71
C MET A 48 -16.03 0.64 -20.48
N LEU A 49 -15.97 1.18 -19.27
CA LEU A 49 -16.31 0.45 -18.05
C LEU A 49 -17.84 0.33 -17.90
N PRO A 50 -18.34 -0.73 -17.21
CA PRO A 50 -19.74 -0.84 -16.83
C PRO A 50 -20.18 0.38 -15.97
N GLU A 51 -21.42 0.83 -16.18
CA GLU A 51 -21.96 2.00 -15.47
C GLU A 51 -22.36 1.69 -14.02
N SER A 52 -22.54 0.42 -13.67
CA SER A 52 -22.97 0.00 -12.34
C SER A 52 -22.54 -1.44 -12.02
N GLY A 53 -22.77 -1.86 -10.77
CA GLY A 53 -22.47 -3.22 -10.32
C GLY A 53 -20.99 -3.45 -10.03
N GLU A 54 -20.65 -4.70 -9.72
CA GLU A 54 -19.27 -5.15 -9.59
C GLU A 54 -18.72 -5.62 -10.96
N PHE A 55 -17.44 -5.41 -11.17
CA PHE A 55 -16.76 -5.84 -12.39
C PHE A 55 -15.25 -5.98 -12.17
N ASP A 56 -14.61 -6.67 -13.12
CA ASP A 56 -13.18 -6.91 -13.18
C ASP A 56 -12.75 -6.92 -14.65
N GLU A 57 -12.40 -5.73 -15.16
CA GLU A 57 -12.24 -5.48 -16.58
C GLU A 57 -10.87 -4.93 -16.94
N TRP A 58 -10.33 -5.44 -18.05
CA TRP A 58 -9.15 -4.86 -18.67
C TRP A 58 -9.51 -3.71 -19.60
N VAL A 59 -8.83 -2.60 -19.41
CA VAL A 59 -9.03 -1.37 -20.17
C VAL A 59 -7.76 -1.02 -20.93
N ASN A 60 -7.90 -0.78 -22.24
CA ASN A 60 -6.84 -0.20 -23.06
C ASN A 60 -7.21 1.25 -23.35
N VAL A 61 -6.35 2.18 -23.02
CA VAL A 61 -6.59 3.60 -23.20
C VAL A 61 -5.35 4.28 -23.78
N THR A 62 -5.54 5.14 -24.78
CA THR A 62 -4.48 5.94 -25.34
C THR A 62 -4.51 7.34 -24.71
N LEU A 63 -3.52 7.63 -23.87
CA LEU A 63 -3.37 8.93 -23.21
C LEU A 63 -2.79 9.95 -24.18
N THR A 64 -3.30 11.18 -24.15
CA THR A 64 -2.80 12.29 -24.98
C THR A 64 -3.08 13.65 -24.33
N LYS A 65 -2.26 14.64 -24.66
CA LYS A 65 -2.50 16.07 -24.32
C LYS A 65 -3.10 16.84 -25.49
N LYS A 66 -3.28 16.21 -26.66
CA LYS A 66 -3.88 16.81 -27.85
C LYS A 66 -5.40 16.65 -27.84
N GLN A 67 -6.11 17.68 -28.33
CA GLN A 67 -7.57 17.68 -28.47
C GLN A 67 -7.98 17.84 -29.93
N THR A 68 -7.53 16.90 -30.78
CA THR A 68 -7.92 16.87 -32.20
C THR A 68 -9.37 16.40 -32.34
N ASN A 69 -9.98 16.63 -33.52
CA ASN A 69 -11.32 16.14 -33.84
C ASN A 69 -11.41 14.62 -33.76
N GLU A 70 -10.37 13.91 -34.18
CA GLU A 70 -10.27 12.46 -34.05
C GLU A 70 -10.33 12.00 -32.59
N VAL A 71 -9.54 12.64 -31.72
CA VAL A 71 -9.51 12.33 -30.28
C VAL A 71 -10.87 12.57 -29.63
N LYS A 72 -11.53 13.68 -29.97
CA LYS A 72 -12.87 14.01 -29.45
C LYS A 72 -13.95 13.05 -29.96
N ALA A 73 -13.83 12.57 -31.18
CA ALA A 73 -14.78 11.63 -31.79
C ALA A 73 -14.67 10.21 -31.19
N ASN A 74 -13.52 9.87 -30.57
CA ASN A 74 -13.27 8.53 -30.07
C ASN A 74 -12.96 8.49 -28.55
N PRO A 75 -13.91 8.88 -27.66
CA PRO A 75 -13.70 8.95 -26.21
C PRO A 75 -13.45 7.58 -25.55
N LYS A 76 -13.86 6.49 -26.19
CA LYS A 76 -13.58 5.12 -25.75
C LYS A 76 -12.11 4.73 -25.93
N LYS A 77 -11.45 5.26 -26.95
CA LYS A 77 -10.05 4.95 -27.26
C LYS A 77 -9.09 5.94 -26.57
N TYR A 78 -9.42 7.22 -26.64
CA TYR A 78 -8.52 8.30 -26.21
C TYR A 78 -8.95 8.89 -24.89
N ARG A 79 -7.95 9.12 -24.05
CA ARG A 79 -8.09 9.87 -22.80
C ARG A 79 -7.23 11.12 -22.83
N VAL A 80 -7.87 12.28 -22.83
CA VAL A 80 -7.16 13.56 -22.78
C VAL A 80 -6.74 13.87 -21.35
N ILE A 81 -5.46 14.07 -21.14
CA ILE A 81 -4.85 14.56 -19.90
C ILE A 81 -4.72 16.07 -19.99
N ASP A 82 -5.06 16.79 -18.92
CA ASP A 82 -4.85 18.22 -18.85
C ASP A 82 -3.39 18.58 -19.12
N LYS A 83 -3.17 19.66 -19.88
CA LYS A 83 -1.80 20.12 -20.23
C LYS A 83 -0.94 20.40 -19.00
N LYS A 84 -1.56 20.85 -17.89
CA LYS A 84 -0.88 21.15 -16.63
C LYS A 84 -0.58 19.88 -15.80
N THR A 85 -1.25 18.77 -16.10
CA THR A 85 -0.98 17.52 -15.39
C THR A 85 0.35 16.93 -15.82
N PRO A 86 1.29 16.69 -14.89
CA PRO A 86 2.55 16.05 -15.23
C PRO A 86 2.32 14.65 -15.81
N PHE A 87 2.97 14.37 -16.92
CA PHE A 87 3.05 13.02 -17.47
C PHE A 87 4.33 12.92 -18.30
N ASP A 88 5.30 12.19 -17.78
CA ASP A 88 6.69 12.23 -18.23
C ASP A 88 6.94 11.46 -19.54
N TYR A 89 5.97 10.63 -19.96
CA TYR A 89 6.07 9.79 -21.16
C TYR A 89 5.34 10.37 -22.38
N LEU A 90 4.80 11.58 -22.26
CA LEU A 90 4.24 12.32 -23.40
C LEU A 90 5.11 13.54 -23.70
N ASP A 91 5.70 13.55 -24.88
CA ASP A 91 6.39 14.70 -25.44
C ASP A 91 5.50 15.35 -26.50
N LEU A 92 5.26 16.67 -26.38
CA LEU A 92 4.45 17.44 -27.32
C LEU A 92 5.02 17.48 -28.75
N HIS A 93 6.31 17.18 -28.90
CA HIS A 93 7.01 17.25 -30.20
C HIS A 93 7.18 15.86 -30.85
N PHE A 94 7.46 14.81 -30.07
CA PHE A 94 7.85 13.49 -30.60
C PHE A 94 6.83 12.40 -30.26
N ASN A 95 6.30 12.36 -29.04
CA ASN A 95 5.39 11.32 -28.61
C ASN A 95 4.09 11.93 -28.05
N ASN A 96 3.07 11.98 -28.90
CA ASN A 96 1.79 12.62 -28.57
C ASN A 96 0.77 11.64 -27.96
N PHE A 97 1.06 10.35 -28.01
CA PHE A 97 0.16 9.28 -27.58
C PHE A 97 0.93 8.28 -26.73
N TYR A 98 0.32 7.83 -25.64
CA TYR A 98 0.85 6.81 -24.76
C TYR A 98 -0.21 5.76 -24.55
N GLU A 99 0.06 4.53 -24.97
CA GLU A 99 -0.85 3.41 -24.75
C GLU A 99 -0.66 2.84 -23.36
N MET A 100 -1.75 2.70 -22.60
CA MET A 100 -1.76 2.13 -21.28
C MET A 100 -2.84 1.04 -21.20
N LYS A 101 -2.42 -0.13 -20.72
CA LYS A 101 -3.31 -1.23 -20.40
C LYS A 101 -3.40 -1.38 -18.89
N MET A 102 -4.60 -1.28 -18.35
CA MET A 102 -4.83 -1.42 -16.92
C MET A 102 -6.06 -2.28 -16.65
N ARG A 103 -6.06 -2.95 -15.52
CA ARG A 103 -7.19 -3.73 -15.02
C ARG A 103 -7.90 -2.91 -13.96
N VAL A 104 -9.21 -2.75 -14.10
CA VAL A 104 -10.07 -2.01 -13.18
C VAL A 104 -11.01 -3.00 -12.50
N ILE A 105 -10.94 -3.06 -11.18
CA ILE A 105 -11.76 -3.96 -10.38
C ILE A 105 -12.66 -3.10 -9.49
N ARG A 106 -13.96 -3.35 -9.53
CA ARG A 106 -14.96 -2.72 -8.68
C ARG A 106 -15.71 -3.77 -7.88
N PHE A 107 -15.75 -3.61 -6.58
CA PHE A 107 -16.40 -4.58 -5.67
C PHE A 107 -17.15 -3.86 -4.54
N PRO A 108 -18.23 -4.49 -4.03
CA PRO A 108 -18.99 -3.93 -2.91
C PRO A 108 -18.19 -4.02 -1.61
N ILE A 109 -18.39 -3.03 -0.74
CA ILE A 109 -17.89 -3.04 0.63
C ILE A 109 -19.07 -3.09 1.63
N PRO A 110 -18.86 -3.56 2.88
CA PRO A 110 -19.94 -3.80 3.85
C PRO A 110 -20.86 -2.62 4.12
N GLN A 111 -20.39 -1.40 3.89
CA GLN A 111 -21.16 -0.15 4.12
C GLN A 111 -22.13 0.21 2.99
N GLY A 112 -22.36 -0.68 2.02
CA GLY A 112 -23.27 -0.48 0.90
C GLY A 112 -22.72 0.41 -0.22
N SER A 113 -21.44 0.77 -0.18
CA SER A 113 -20.72 1.47 -1.24
C SER A 113 -19.79 0.54 -2.02
N TYR A 114 -19.07 1.08 -3.00
CA TYR A 114 -18.11 0.32 -3.81
C TYR A 114 -16.69 0.86 -3.64
N GLU A 115 -15.73 -0.05 -3.72
CA GLU A 115 -14.32 0.27 -3.90
C GLU A 115 -13.87 -0.05 -5.31
N CYS A 116 -13.04 0.84 -5.87
CA CYS A 116 -12.37 0.63 -7.15
C CYS A 116 -10.86 0.54 -6.95
N ILE A 117 -10.26 -0.42 -7.63
CA ILE A 117 -8.81 -0.64 -7.67
C ILE A 117 -8.36 -0.66 -9.11
N ILE A 118 -7.25 0.01 -9.41
CA ILE A 118 -6.54 -0.11 -10.68
C ILE A 118 -5.24 -0.87 -10.45
N THR A 119 -4.96 -1.83 -11.34
CA THR A 119 -3.76 -2.68 -11.26
C THR A 119 -3.30 -3.12 -12.65
N ASN A 120 -2.03 -3.55 -12.76
CA ASN A 120 -1.49 -4.28 -13.90
C ASN A 120 -1.22 -5.76 -13.57
N LEU A 121 -1.70 -6.26 -12.43
CA LEU A 121 -1.57 -7.66 -12.05
C LEU A 121 -2.37 -8.57 -12.97
N PRO A 122 -1.79 -9.67 -13.44
CA PRO A 122 -2.45 -10.61 -14.35
C PRO A 122 -3.62 -11.32 -13.66
N GLN A 123 -4.75 -11.42 -14.36
CA GLN A 123 -6.01 -11.93 -13.82
C GLN A 123 -5.99 -13.45 -13.58
N ASP A 124 -5.22 -14.18 -14.38
CA ASP A 124 -5.01 -15.62 -14.26
C ASP A 124 -4.28 -16.02 -12.97
N LYS A 125 -3.42 -15.13 -12.47
CA LYS A 125 -2.65 -15.33 -11.22
C LYS A 125 -3.27 -14.66 -10.00
N PHE A 126 -4.05 -13.60 -10.18
CA PHE A 126 -4.64 -12.80 -9.12
C PHE A 126 -6.11 -12.54 -9.41
N ASN A 127 -6.99 -13.34 -8.86
CA ASN A 127 -8.43 -13.11 -8.94
C ASN A 127 -8.87 -11.92 -8.06
N SER A 128 -10.11 -11.48 -8.18
CA SER A 128 -10.63 -10.31 -7.45
C SER A 128 -10.51 -10.44 -5.92
N ASP A 129 -10.66 -11.64 -5.36
CA ASP A 129 -10.57 -11.86 -3.92
C ASP A 129 -9.11 -11.82 -3.43
N GLU A 130 -8.17 -12.25 -4.26
CA GLU A 130 -6.75 -12.09 -3.97
C GLU A 130 -6.33 -10.63 -4.03
N ILE A 131 -6.85 -9.86 -4.98
CA ILE A 131 -6.64 -8.42 -5.06
C ILE A 131 -7.15 -7.71 -3.80
N LYS A 132 -8.37 -8.05 -3.32
CA LYS A 132 -8.91 -7.52 -2.06
C LYS A 132 -8.01 -7.84 -0.87
N ARG A 133 -7.54 -9.09 -0.77
CA ARG A 133 -6.61 -9.52 0.29
C ARG A 133 -5.26 -8.81 0.22
N LEU A 134 -4.71 -8.63 -0.98
CA LEU A 134 -3.47 -7.89 -1.17
C LEU A 134 -3.64 -6.42 -0.78
N TYR A 135 -4.74 -5.79 -1.21
CA TYR A 135 -5.01 -4.40 -0.87
C TYR A 135 -5.18 -4.19 0.65
N ALA A 136 -5.80 -5.13 1.35
CA ALA A 136 -5.95 -5.08 2.81
C ALA A 136 -4.60 -4.99 3.53
N LYS A 137 -3.50 -5.50 2.97
CA LYS A 137 -2.14 -5.36 3.53
C LYS A 137 -1.66 -3.91 3.59
N ARG A 138 -2.26 -2.99 2.84
CA ARG A 138 -1.98 -1.54 2.92
C ARG A 138 -2.14 -1.00 4.35
N TRP A 139 -3.11 -1.53 5.11
CA TRP A 139 -3.32 -1.11 6.50
C TRP A 139 -2.12 -1.38 7.42
N GLY A 140 -1.21 -2.27 7.01
CA GLY A 140 0.03 -2.51 7.74
C GLY A 140 0.88 -1.24 7.90
N ILE A 141 0.88 -0.33 6.92
CA ILE A 141 1.65 0.92 6.99
C ILE A 141 1.12 1.86 8.08
N GLU A 142 -0.21 1.90 8.27
CA GLU A 142 -0.83 2.75 9.31
C GLU A 142 -0.50 2.21 10.70
N THR A 143 -0.47 0.89 10.86
CA THR A 143 -0.02 0.23 12.08
C THR A 143 1.46 0.52 12.35
N SER A 144 2.32 0.39 11.33
CA SER A 144 3.74 0.72 11.42
C SER A 144 3.97 2.17 11.84
N PHE A 145 3.26 3.13 11.26
CA PHE A 145 3.35 4.52 11.67
C PHE A 145 2.88 4.75 13.11
N ARG A 146 1.84 4.04 13.55
CA ARG A 146 1.38 4.11 14.94
C ARG A 146 2.44 3.60 15.90
N GLU A 147 3.09 2.50 15.57
CA GLU A 147 4.16 1.91 16.36
C GLU A 147 5.39 2.81 16.41
N LEU A 148 5.83 3.33 15.29
CA LEU A 148 6.91 4.31 15.22
C LEU A 148 6.62 5.55 16.06
N LYS A 149 5.40 6.09 16.00
CA LYS A 149 5.01 7.28 16.76
C LYS A 149 4.95 7.03 18.26
N TYR A 150 4.31 5.94 18.68
CA TYR A 150 3.95 5.75 20.09
C TYR A 150 4.86 4.77 20.81
N ALA A 151 5.20 3.63 20.21
CA ALA A 151 6.05 2.65 20.86
C ALA A 151 7.53 3.05 20.84
N LEU A 152 7.99 3.67 19.74
CA LEU A 152 9.35 4.16 19.57
C LEU A 152 9.50 5.67 19.83
N GLY A 153 8.38 6.37 20.04
CA GLY A 153 8.40 7.78 20.45
C GLY A 153 8.91 8.76 19.38
N LEU A 154 8.71 8.46 18.06
CA LEU A 154 9.12 9.37 16.97
C LEU A 154 8.43 10.74 16.98
N THR A 155 7.52 10.98 17.91
CA THR A 155 6.89 12.30 18.13
C THR A 155 7.62 13.16 19.16
N ARG A 156 8.63 12.62 19.85
CA ARG A 156 9.37 13.31 20.92
C ARG A 156 10.86 13.11 20.71
N PHE A 157 11.56 14.22 20.48
CA PHE A 157 13.01 14.23 20.32
C PHE A 157 13.67 14.92 21.51
N HIS A 158 14.83 14.40 21.90
CA HIS A 158 15.62 14.97 23.00
C HIS A 158 16.41 16.19 22.55
N SER A 159 16.86 16.18 21.30
CA SER A 159 17.64 17.25 20.72
C SER A 159 16.76 18.30 20.02
N LYS A 160 17.29 19.53 19.95
CA LYS A 160 16.73 20.63 19.15
C LYS A 160 17.50 20.87 17.86
N LYS A 161 18.71 20.31 17.71
CA LYS A 161 19.54 20.46 16.52
C LYS A 161 19.14 19.47 15.44
N PRO A 162 18.95 19.90 14.18
CA PRO A 162 18.48 19.03 13.08
C PRO A 162 19.31 17.76 12.92
N GLU A 163 20.63 17.83 13.00
CA GLU A 163 21.54 16.70 12.81
C GLU A 163 21.30 15.61 13.87
N TYR A 164 21.10 16.00 15.13
CA TYR A 164 20.85 15.05 16.22
C TYR A 164 19.41 14.50 16.17
N ILE A 165 18.44 15.30 15.72
CA ILE A 165 17.07 14.79 15.46
C ILE A 165 17.12 13.71 14.37
N MET A 166 17.88 13.93 13.30
CA MET A 166 18.07 12.92 12.26
C MET A 166 18.73 11.65 12.80
N GLN A 167 19.72 11.74 13.67
CA GLN A 167 20.32 10.58 14.33
C GLN A 167 19.30 9.82 15.19
N GLU A 168 18.47 10.53 15.95
CA GLU A 168 17.39 9.91 16.72
C GLU A 168 16.37 9.20 15.81
N ILE A 169 16.00 9.79 14.68
CA ILE A 169 15.10 9.18 13.70
C ILE A 169 15.72 7.88 13.16
N TRP A 170 16.94 7.94 12.66
CA TRP A 170 17.61 6.77 12.08
C TRP A 170 17.81 5.65 13.10
N SER A 171 18.19 5.97 14.32
CA SER A 171 18.37 4.96 15.38
C SER A 171 17.06 4.24 15.70
N ARG A 172 15.93 4.99 15.79
CA ARG A 172 14.61 4.40 16.05
C ARG A 172 14.09 3.60 14.86
N MET A 173 14.33 4.04 13.63
CA MET A 173 13.98 3.26 12.44
C MET A 173 14.80 1.97 12.33
N THR A 174 16.09 2.02 12.68
CA THR A 174 16.93 0.82 12.74
C THR A 174 16.41 -0.17 13.78
N LEU A 175 16.05 0.31 14.97
CA LEU A 175 15.44 -0.52 15.99
C LEU A 175 14.09 -1.10 15.53
N TYR A 176 13.26 -0.31 14.85
CA TYR A 176 12.01 -0.79 14.28
C TYR A 176 12.23 -1.94 13.30
N ASN A 177 13.13 -1.76 12.34
CA ASN A 177 13.46 -2.79 11.36
C ASN A 177 14.02 -4.05 12.01
N PHE A 178 14.84 -3.90 13.05
CA PHE A 178 15.35 -5.04 13.82
C PHE A 178 14.20 -5.81 14.52
N CYS A 179 13.26 -5.09 15.13
CA CYS A 179 12.07 -5.70 15.75
C CYS A 179 11.18 -6.39 14.72
N GLU A 180 11.01 -5.80 13.53
CA GLU A 180 10.23 -6.40 12.43
C GLU A 180 10.86 -7.72 11.96
N ILE A 181 12.18 -7.77 11.79
CA ILE A 181 12.88 -9.01 11.39
C ILE A 181 12.66 -10.11 12.45
N ILE A 182 12.75 -9.78 13.72
CA ILE A 182 12.49 -10.75 14.79
C ILE A 182 11.02 -11.16 14.77
N ALA A 183 10.10 -10.20 14.71
CA ALA A 183 8.66 -10.40 14.76
C ALA A 183 8.15 -11.30 13.63
N THR A 184 8.68 -11.13 12.41
CA THR A 184 8.29 -11.94 11.26
C THR A 184 8.75 -13.39 11.35
N ASN A 185 9.77 -13.68 12.19
CA ASN A 185 10.28 -15.04 12.44
C ASN A 185 9.67 -15.70 13.69
N VAL A 186 8.81 -15.00 14.44
CA VAL A 186 8.14 -15.60 15.61
C VAL A 186 7.01 -16.52 15.16
N VAL A 187 7.13 -17.79 15.50
CA VAL A 187 6.05 -18.78 15.27
C VAL A 187 5.01 -18.62 16.37
N ILE A 188 3.80 -18.19 15.99
CA ILE A 188 2.67 -18.10 16.90
C ILE A 188 1.99 -19.46 16.93
N ASN A 189 2.12 -20.21 18.02
CA ASN A 189 1.43 -21.48 18.21
C ASN A 189 -0.05 -21.21 18.52
N GLU A 190 -0.92 -21.46 17.54
CA GLU A 190 -2.38 -21.38 17.75
C GLU A 190 -2.84 -22.52 18.68
N LYS A 191 -3.43 -22.17 19.81
CA LYS A 191 -4.10 -23.15 20.67
C LYS A 191 -5.43 -23.55 20.04
N LYS A 192 -5.60 -24.86 19.74
CA LYS A 192 -6.85 -25.41 19.25
C LYS A 192 -7.99 -25.07 20.24
N GLY A 193 -9.07 -24.46 19.72
CA GLY A 193 -10.28 -24.11 20.50
C GLY A 193 -10.35 -22.67 21.02
N CYS A 194 -9.39 -21.79 20.70
CA CYS A 194 -9.52 -20.37 21.03
C CYS A 194 -10.42 -19.63 20.04
N LYS A 195 -11.33 -18.79 20.57
CA LYS A 195 -12.21 -17.91 19.75
C LYS A 195 -11.48 -16.77 19.05
N HIS A 196 -10.22 -16.51 19.39
CA HIS A 196 -9.46 -15.35 18.94
C HIS A 196 -8.13 -15.78 18.31
N THR A 197 -7.77 -15.13 17.21
CA THR A 197 -6.44 -15.28 16.58
C THR A 197 -5.41 -14.52 17.41
N TYR A 198 -4.29 -15.16 17.73
CA TYR A 198 -3.20 -14.50 18.43
C TYR A 198 -2.40 -13.63 17.47
N GLN A 199 -2.11 -12.42 17.90
CA GLN A 199 -1.25 -11.49 17.17
C GLN A 199 -0.09 -11.06 18.05
N LEU A 200 1.05 -10.73 17.44
CA LEU A 200 2.21 -10.24 18.16
C LEU A 200 1.94 -8.84 18.75
N ASN A 201 2.30 -8.66 20.02
CA ASN A 201 2.25 -7.31 20.65
C ASN A 201 3.54 -6.56 20.32
N TYR A 202 3.50 -5.75 19.29
CA TYR A 202 4.65 -4.99 18.82
C TYR A 202 5.25 -4.06 19.89
N THR A 203 4.43 -3.36 20.67
CA THR A 203 4.93 -2.52 21.78
C THR A 203 5.77 -3.31 22.75
N ARG A 204 5.38 -4.55 23.05
CA ARG A 204 6.12 -5.43 23.93
C ARG A 204 7.37 -6.00 23.25
N ALA A 205 7.28 -6.41 22.00
CA ALA A 205 8.42 -6.85 21.20
C ALA A 205 9.51 -5.78 21.14
N ILE A 206 9.14 -4.52 20.88
CA ILE A 206 10.06 -3.39 20.87
C ILE A 206 10.74 -3.22 22.24
N ARG A 207 10.00 -3.31 23.35
CA ARG A 207 10.60 -3.22 24.70
C ARG A 207 11.59 -4.32 24.98
N ILE A 208 11.29 -5.55 24.54
CA ILE A 208 12.20 -6.70 24.67
C ILE A 208 13.45 -6.47 23.83
N CYS A 209 13.33 -6.04 22.60
CA CYS A 209 14.46 -5.71 21.73
C CYS A 209 15.33 -4.61 22.32
N CYS A 210 14.71 -3.51 22.84
CA CYS A 210 15.44 -2.47 23.53
C CYS A 210 16.21 -2.99 24.75
N TYR A 211 15.56 -3.81 25.56
CA TYR A 211 16.20 -4.42 26.72
C TYR A 211 17.37 -5.31 26.29
N PHE A 212 17.17 -6.19 25.31
CA PHE A 212 18.23 -7.05 24.78
C PHE A 212 19.44 -6.25 24.28
N LEU A 213 19.22 -5.18 23.52
CA LEU A 213 20.30 -4.32 23.02
C LEU A 213 20.99 -3.51 24.12
N SER A 214 20.34 -3.29 25.28
CA SER A 214 20.91 -2.58 26.43
C SER A 214 21.71 -3.49 27.38
N ILE A 215 21.62 -4.81 27.25
CA ILE A 215 22.32 -5.74 28.12
C ILE A 215 23.82 -5.71 27.84
N LYS A 216 24.61 -5.47 28.86
CA LYS A 216 26.07 -5.68 28.79
C LYS A 216 26.38 -7.15 28.60
N LYS A 217 27.43 -7.48 27.83
CA LYS A 217 27.84 -8.84 27.41
C LYS A 217 27.94 -9.89 28.52
N GLU A 218 27.98 -9.47 29.77
CA GLU A 218 28.18 -10.36 30.95
C GLU A 218 26.89 -10.87 31.60
N LYS A 219 25.70 -10.41 31.12
CA LYS A 219 24.42 -10.87 31.68
C LYS A 219 23.75 -11.83 30.73
N ALA A 220 23.22 -12.93 31.28
CA ALA A 220 22.40 -13.86 30.50
C ALA A 220 21.24 -13.13 29.82
N PRO A 221 20.93 -13.43 28.56
CA PRO A 221 19.77 -12.86 27.88
C PRO A 221 18.50 -13.25 28.66
N PRO A 222 17.49 -12.36 28.69
CA PRO A 222 16.20 -12.71 29.28
C PRO A 222 15.63 -13.91 28.54
N ASP A 223 14.93 -14.77 29.25
CA ASP A 223 14.15 -15.84 28.63
C ASP A 223 13.07 -15.25 27.71
N VAL A 224 13.39 -15.19 26.43
CA VAL A 224 12.55 -14.56 25.40
C VAL A 224 11.27 -15.36 25.18
N GLU A 225 11.31 -16.68 25.40
CA GLU A 225 10.15 -17.54 25.27
C GLU A 225 9.09 -17.24 26.35
N SER A 226 9.51 -17.07 27.61
CA SER A 226 8.57 -16.75 28.70
C SER A 226 7.92 -15.38 28.56
N VAL A 227 8.57 -14.45 27.83
CA VAL A 227 8.15 -13.06 27.70
C VAL A 227 7.30 -12.83 26.45
N SER A 228 7.42 -13.67 25.41
CA SER A 228 6.62 -13.53 24.18
C SER A 228 5.17 -14.01 24.31
N TYR A 229 4.88 -14.86 25.29
CA TYR A 229 3.57 -15.53 25.48
C TYR A 229 2.63 -14.83 26.47
N THR A 230 2.63 -13.55 26.61
CA THR A 230 1.54 -12.91 27.36
C THR A 230 0.36 -12.65 26.47
N HIS A 231 -0.78 -13.21 26.89
CA HIS A 231 -2.08 -13.13 26.27
C HIS A 231 -2.36 -11.79 25.58
N LEU A 232 -2.42 -11.82 24.27
CA LEU A 232 -3.03 -10.79 23.47
C LEU A 232 -4.53 -11.09 23.39
N ARG A 233 -5.33 -10.34 24.12
CA ARG A 233 -6.70 -10.13 23.68
C ARG A 233 -6.60 -9.45 22.32
N ALA A 234 -7.06 -10.11 21.26
CA ALA A 234 -7.40 -9.44 20.03
C ALA A 234 -8.33 -8.30 20.40
N HIS A 235 -7.96 -7.06 20.11
CA HIS A 235 -8.94 -6.01 20.06
C HIS A 235 -9.91 -6.46 18.98
N GLU A 236 -11.16 -6.70 19.37
CA GLU A 236 -12.25 -6.74 18.42
C GLU A 236 -12.11 -5.49 17.56
N THR A 237 -11.76 -5.69 16.30
CA THR A 237 -12.05 -4.69 15.30
C THR A 237 -13.57 -4.64 15.28
N ARG A 238 -14.14 -3.68 16.00
CA ARG A 238 -15.51 -3.28 15.77
C ARG A 238 -15.60 -2.91 14.30
N HIS A 239 -16.15 -3.82 13.53
CA HIS A 239 -16.77 -3.51 12.28
C HIS A 239 -18.14 -2.94 12.64
N ASP A 240 -18.18 -1.62 12.91
CA ASP A 240 -19.38 -0.81 12.82
C ASP A 240 -19.40 -0.15 11.44
#